data_49ce86aefc14ac8ef79acee8be9fa03b
#
_entry.id   49ce86aefc14ac8ef79acee8be9fa03b
#
_cell.length_a   1.000
_cell.length_b   1.000
_cell.length_c   1.000
_cell.angle_alpha   90.00
_cell.angle_beta   90.00
_cell.angle_gamma   90.00
#
_symmetry.space_group_name_H-M   'P 1'
#
loop_
_entity.id
_entity.type
_entity.pdbx_description
1 polymer ?
#
loop_
_entity_poly.entity_id
_entity_poly.type
_entity_poly.pdbx_seq_one_letter_code
_entity_poly.pdbx_strand_id
1 'polypeptide(L)'
;MRLAIGGYHASLILKDHLRARLIEAGHEVHDFGARSAESVDYPDYAALVARAVADGDAERGILVCGSGIGMAIAANRRRGVRAAACVELYSARLSRQPNDANVLALGS
;
A
#
# COMPACT_ATOMS: atom_id res chain seq x y z
N MET A 1 13.87 4.93 -3.03
CA MET A 1 13.67 3.47 -2.88
C MET A 1 12.63 2.98 -3.88
N ARG A 2 12.58 1.70 -4.10
CA ARG A 2 11.53 1.09 -4.96
C ARG A 2 10.29 0.83 -4.11
N LEU A 3 9.16 1.39 -4.54
CA LEU A 3 7.89 1.29 -3.84
C LEU A 3 6.84 0.66 -4.75
N ALA A 4 6.01 -0.20 -4.19
CA ALA A 4 4.81 -0.73 -4.84
C ALA A 4 3.59 -0.02 -4.26
N ILE A 5 2.71 0.46 -5.10
CA ILE A 5 1.46 1.09 -4.66
C ILE A 5 0.27 0.44 -5.35
N GLY A 6 -0.80 0.26 -4.61
CA GLY A 6 -2.06 -0.25 -5.12
C GLY A 6 -3.22 0.33 -4.34
N GLY A 7 -4.38 0.37 -4.95
CA GLY A 7 -5.53 0.95 -4.29
C GLY A 7 -6.84 0.41 -4.81
N TYR A 8 -7.87 0.53 -3.99
CA TYR A 8 -9.22 0.20 -4.34
C TYR A 8 -9.78 1.31 -5.25
N HIS A 9 -10.74 0.98 -6.09
CA HIS A 9 -11.27 1.94 -7.08
C HIS A 9 -11.79 3.25 -6.45
N ALA A 10 -12.38 3.17 -5.26
CA ALA A 10 -12.88 4.35 -4.56
C ALA A 10 -11.76 5.24 -4.01
N SER A 11 -10.53 4.75 -4.00
CA SER A 11 -9.37 5.45 -3.43
C SER A 11 -8.40 5.95 -4.49
N LEU A 12 -8.84 6.01 -5.72
CA LEU A 12 -8.00 6.37 -6.87
C LEU A 12 -7.36 7.76 -6.72
N ILE A 13 -8.11 8.75 -6.24
CA ILE A 13 -7.62 10.12 -6.08
C ILE A 13 -6.46 10.17 -5.09
N LEU A 14 -6.62 9.55 -3.92
CA LEU A 14 -5.56 9.53 -2.91
C LEU A 14 -4.35 8.75 -3.40
N LYS A 15 -4.56 7.60 -4.04
CA LYS A 15 -3.47 6.78 -4.57
C LYS A 15 -2.65 7.57 -5.60
N ASP A 16 -3.32 8.23 -6.53
CA ASP A 16 -2.62 8.98 -7.58
C ASP A 16 -1.90 10.20 -7.02
N HIS A 17 -2.46 10.86 -6.01
CA HIS A 17 -1.80 11.95 -5.31
C HIS A 17 -0.52 11.47 -4.61
N LEU A 18 -0.60 10.37 -3.88
CA LEU A 18 0.56 9.79 -3.20
C LEU A 18 1.64 9.36 -4.18
N ARG A 19 1.24 8.72 -5.27
CA ARG A 19 2.16 8.30 -6.32
C ARG A 19 2.95 9.49 -6.86
N ALA A 20 2.28 10.57 -7.20
CA ALA A 20 2.92 11.78 -7.71
C ALA A 20 3.91 12.37 -6.70
N ARG A 21 3.51 12.47 -5.43
CA ARG A 21 4.36 13.01 -4.36
C ARG A 21 5.58 12.14 -4.11
N LEU A 22 5.44 10.83 -4.16
CA LEU A 22 6.56 9.91 -3.96
C LEU A 22 7.55 9.96 -5.12
N ILE A 23 7.08 10.08 -6.35
CA ILE A 23 7.94 10.25 -7.51
C ILE A 23 8.72 11.58 -7.40
N GLU A 24 8.05 12.65 -7.02
CA GLU A 24 8.69 13.96 -6.77
C GLU A 24 9.80 13.86 -5.72
N ALA A 25 9.60 13.03 -4.69
CA ALA A 25 10.58 12.83 -3.62
C ALA A 25 11.75 11.93 -4.04
N GLY A 26 11.78 11.44 -5.28
CA GLY A 26 12.89 10.65 -5.81
C GLY A 26 12.72 9.15 -5.72
N HIS A 27 11.54 8.66 -5.36
CA HIS A 27 11.27 7.22 -5.32
C HIS A 27 10.83 6.68 -6.67
N GLU A 28 11.17 5.42 -6.93
CA GLU A 28 10.66 4.66 -8.06
C GLU A 28 9.37 3.98 -7.60
N VAL A 29 8.25 4.31 -8.23
CA VAL A 29 6.94 3.83 -7.82
C VAL A 29 6.33 2.95 -8.90
N HIS A 30 6.06 1.70 -8.54
CA HIS A 30 5.36 0.76 -9.40
C HIS A 30 3.89 0.70 -8.98
N ASP A 31 3.01 1.17 -9.85
CA ASP A 31 1.57 1.25 -9.60
C ASP A 31 0.87 0.00 -10.15
N PHE A 32 0.36 -0.82 -9.25
CA PHE A 32 -0.37 -2.04 -9.60
C PHE A 32 -1.87 -1.82 -9.85
N GLY A 33 -2.39 -0.61 -9.63
CA GLY A 33 -3.79 -0.26 -9.84
C GLY A 33 -4.49 0.14 -8.54
N ALA A 34 -5.79 0.47 -8.53
CA ALA A 34 -6.61 0.53 -9.73
C ALA A 34 -6.28 1.76 -10.56
N ARG A 35 -6.49 1.69 -11.86
CA ARG A 35 -6.22 2.82 -12.77
C ARG A 35 -7.48 3.57 -13.17
N SER A 36 -8.64 3.04 -12.80
CA SER A 36 -9.93 3.67 -13.05
C SER A 36 -10.84 3.48 -11.84
N ALA A 37 -11.94 4.22 -11.82
CA ALA A 37 -12.94 4.13 -10.75
C ALA A 37 -13.90 2.95 -10.92
N GLU A 38 -13.67 2.06 -11.87
CA GLU A 38 -14.47 0.86 -12.04
C GLU A 38 -14.31 -0.09 -10.85
N SER A 39 -15.40 -0.76 -10.49
CA SER A 39 -15.38 -1.70 -9.38
C SER A 39 -14.43 -2.86 -9.65
N VAL A 40 -13.56 -3.13 -8.69
CA VAL A 40 -12.58 -4.21 -8.75
C VAL A 40 -12.53 -4.93 -7.42
N ASP A 41 -12.05 -6.15 -7.43
CA ASP A 41 -11.87 -6.92 -6.21
C ASP A 41 -10.58 -6.44 -5.51
N TYR A 42 -10.72 -5.75 -4.36
CA TYR A 42 -9.59 -5.17 -3.66
C TYR A 42 -8.52 -6.18 -3.19
N PRO A 43 -8.83 -7.45 -2.87
CA PRO A 43 -7.79 -8.41 -2.51
C PRO A 43 -6.76 -8.64 -3.61
N ASP A 44 -7.14 -8.49 -4.89
CA ASP A 44 -6.22 -8.68 -6.00
C ASP A 44 -5.08 -7.67 -5.99
N TYR A 45 -5.38 -6.39 -5.72
CA TYR A 45 -4.36 -5.35 -5.64
C TYR A 45 -3.49 -5.50 -4.40
N ALA A 46 -4.09 -5.87 -3.29
CA ALA A 46 -3.34 -6.16 -2.07
C ALA A 46 -2.37 -7.32 -2.28
N ALA A 47 -2.80 -8.37 -2.97
CA ALA A 47 -1.95 -9.52 -3.28
C ALA A 47 -0.78 -9.14 -4.18
N LEU A 48 -1.00 -8.30 -5.19
CA LEU A 48 0.05 -7.85 -6.09
C LEU A 48 1.13 -7.04 -5.37
N VAL A 49 0.72 -6.07 -4.55
CA VAL A 49 1.66 -5.27 -3.75
C VAL A 49 2.38 -6.14 -2.73
N ALA A 50 1.67 -7.00 -2.03
CA ALA A 50 2.26 -7.89 -1.03
C ALA A 50 3.30 -8.82 -1.67
N ARG A 51 3.00 -9.36 -2.83
CA ARG A 51 3.93 -10.21 -3.58
C ARG A 51 5.20 -9.45 -3.98
N ALA A 52 5.05 -8.23 -4.49
CA ALA A 52 6.20 -7.42 -4.89
C ALA A 52 7.12 -7.15 -3.70
N VAL A 53 6.56 -6.86 -2.52
CA VAL A 53 7.35 -6.63 -1.30
C VAL A 53 7.98 -7.93 -0.81
N ALA A 54 7.23 -9.02 -0.75
CA ALA A 54 7.72 -10.31 -0.28
C ALA A 54 8.87 -10.84 -1.16
N ASP A 55 8.78 -10.64 -2.47
CA ASP A 55 9.77 -11.13 -3.44
C ASP A 55 10.98 -10.18 -3.59
N GLY A 56 10.95 -9.03 -2.95
CA GLY A 56 12.05 -8.07 -3.02
C GLY A 56 12.04 -7.17 -4.26
N ASP A 57 10.98 -7.23 -5.08
CA ASP A 57 10.82 -6.35 -6.24
C ASP A 57 10.56 -4.92 -5.82
N ALA A 58 9.95 -4.73 -4.66
CA ALA A 58 9.79 -3.45 -3.99
C ALA A 58 10.28 -3.55 -2.55
N GLU A 59 10.84 -2.46 -2.04
CA GLU A 59 11.33 -2.41 -0.66
C GLU A 59 10.19 -2.18 0.33
N ARG A 60 9.19 -1.41 -0.06
CA ARG A 60 8.01 -1.08 0.74
C ARG A 60 6.77 -1.08 -0.14
N GLY A 61 5.61 -1.22 0.49
CA GLY A 61 4.34 -1.16 -0.19
C GLY A 61 3.40 -0.15 0.44
N ILE A 62 2.51 0.42 -0.37
CA ILE A 62 1.45 1.31 0.07
C ILE A 62 0.14 0.82 -0.54
N LEU A 63 -0.87 0.64 0.31
CA LEU A 63 -2.20 0.22 -0.10
C LEU A 63 -3.23 1.22 0.38
N VAL A 64 -4.17 1.56 -0.48
CA VAL A 64 -5.20 2.56 -0.17
C VAL A 64 -6.58 1.96 -0.44
N CYS A 65 -7.45 2.02 0.55
CA CYS A 65 -8.86 1.65 0.41
C CYS A 65 -9.72 2.53 1.32
N GLY A 66 -10.99 2.21 1.48
CA GLY A 66 -11.90 3.04 2.29
C GLY A 66 -11.42 3.24 3.73
N SER A 67 -10.94 2.20 4.38
CA SER A 67 -10.45 2.25 5.76
C SER A 67 -8.98 1.85 5.91
N GLY A 68 -8.41 1.21 4.93
CA GLY A 68 -7.09 0.58 5.00
C GLY A 68 -7.12 -0.82 5.63
N ILE A 69 -8.20 -1.18 6.32
CA ILE A 69 -8.27 -2.42 7.09
C ILE A 69 -8.31 -3.65 6.18
N GLY A 70 -9.19 -3.65 5.19
CA GLY A 70 -9.34 -4.81 4.30
C GLY A 70 -8.06 -5.10 3.50
N MET A 71 -7.41 -4.07 3.01
CA MET A 71 -6.14 -4.19 2.29
C MET A 71 -5.02 -4.71 3.20
N ALA A 72 -4.97 -4.25 4.45
CA ALA A 72 -3.97 -4.74 5.41
C ALA A 72 -4.18 -6.22 5.70
N ILE A 73 -5.41 -6.64 5.92
CA ILE A 73 -5.74 -8.05 6.17
C ILE A 73 -5.33 -8.90 4.96
N ALA A 74 -5.69 -8.48 3.76
CA ALA A 74 -5.35 -9.21 2.55
C ALA A 74 -3.84 -9.31 2.33
N ALA A 75 -3.12 -8.22 2.54
CA ALA A 75 -1.66 -8.21 2.39
C ALA A 75 -0.95 -9.11 3.41
N ASN A 76 -1.44 -9.14 4.64
CA ASN A 76 -0.85 -9.94 5.71
C ASN A 76 -1.01 -11.45 5.52
N ARG A 77 -1.80 -11.88 4.56
CA ARG A 77 -1.87 -13.30 4.19
C ARG A 77 -0.58 -13.77 3.52
N ARG A 78 0.22 -12.86 3.01
CA ARG A 78 1.48 -13.21 2.34
C ARG A 78 2.61 -13.27 3.36
N ARG A 79 3.34 -14.40 3.36
CA ARG A 79 4.52 -14.55 4.21
C ARG A 79 5.57 -13.52 3.84
N GLY A 80 6.18 -12.89 4.85
CA GLY A 80 7.17 -11.85 4.64
C GLY A 80 6.58 -10.44 4.57
N VAL A 81 5.26 -10.30 4.64
CA VAL A 81 4.58 -9.01 4.64
C VAL A 81 4.05 -8.69 6.03
N ARG A 82 4.37 -7.50 6.49
CA ARG A 82 3.87 -6.93 7.74
C ARG A 82 3.17 -5.62 7.39
N ALA A 83 1.88 -5.72 7.09
CA ALA A 83 1.05 -4.57 6.72
C ALA A 83 0.37 -3.99 7.94
N ALA A 84 0.44 -2.68 8.07
CA ALA A 84 -0.19 -1.94 9.16
C ALA A 84 -1.20 -0.94 8.60
N ALA A 85 -2.43 -1.00 9.11
CA ALA A 85 -3.45 0.00 8.79
C ALA A 85 -3.29 1.18 9.75
N CYS A 86 -2.99 2.35 9.21
CA CYS A 86 -2.70 3.53 10.02
C CYS A 86 -3.63 4.68 9.62
N VAL A 87 -4.11 5.41 10.62
CA VAL A 87 -5.01 6.56 10.41
C VAL A 87 -4.37 7.89 10.80
N GLU A 88 -3.19 7.86 11.41
CA GLU A 88 -2.49 9.07 11.83
C GLU A 88 -0.98 8.80 11.96
N LEU A 89 -0.21 9.87 12.12
CA LEU A 89 1.25 9.83 12.08
C LEU A 89 1.88 9.01 13.20
N TYR A 90 1.30 9.05 14.39
CA TYR A 90 1.83 8.30 15.54
C TYR A 90 1.80 6.79 15.30
N SER A 91 0.67 6.27 14.86
CA SER A 91 0.53 4.84 14.52
C SER A 91 1.46 4.43 13.38
N ALA A 92 1.61 5.31 12.37
CA ALA A 92 2.50 5.03 11.24
C ALA A 92 3.97 4.92 11.71
N ARG A 93 4.41 5.78 12.60
CA ARG A 93 5.77 5.70 13.19
C ARG A 93 5.95 4.42 13.99
N LEU A 94 4.97 4.05 14.82
CA LEU A 94 5.04 2.84 15.62
C LEU A 94 5.02 1.57 14.76
N SER A 95 4.38 1.60 13.60
CA SER A 95 4.41 0.47 12.69
C SER A 95 5.83 0.19 12.19
N ARG A 96 6.66 1.22 12.05
CA ARG A 96 8.03 1.08 11.59
C ARG A 96 9.00 0.80 12.73
N GLN A 97 9.00 1.63 13.78
CA GLN A 97 10.03 1.58 14.82
C GLN A 97 10.05 0.26 15.60
N PRO A 98 8.99 -0.15 16.32
CA PRO A 98 9.02 -1.42 17.02
C PRO A 98 8.57 -2.63 16.21
N ASN A 99 7.80 -2.44 15.14
CA ASN A 99 7.14 -3.55 14.44
C ASN A 99 7.68 -3.83 13.04
N ASP A 100 8.53 -2.97 12.51
CA ASP A 100 9.15 -3.13 11.19
C ASP A 100 8.14 -3.47 10.08
N ALA A 101 7.00 -2.77 10.05
CA ALA A 101 6.01 -2.96 9.00
C ALA A 101 6.61 -2.55 7.64
N ASN A 102 6.36 -3.33 6.62
CA ASN A 102 6.87 -3.06 5.27
C ASN A 102 5.78 -2.70 4.27
N VAL A 103 4.53 -2.71 4.69
CA VAL A 103 3.40 -2.23 3.89
C VAL A 103 2.56 -1.31 4.77
N LEU A 104 2.24 -0.13 4.23
CA LEU A 104 1.37 0.84 4.88
C LEU A 104 0.01 0.81 4.18
N ALA A 105 -1.06 0.60 4.94
CA ALA A 105 -2.42 0.62 4.44
C ALA A 105 -3.14 1.85 4.97
N LEU A 106 -3.72 2.63 4.08
CA LEU A 106 -4.35 3.90 4.38
C LEU A 106 -5.81 3.91 3.97
N GLY A 107 -6.64 4.62 4.73
CA GLY A 107 -8.01 4.94 4.38
C GLY A 107 -8.08 6.20 3.52
N SER A 108 -9.03 6.23 2.62
CA SER A 108 -9.26 7.41 1.77
C SER A 108 -10.49 8.19 2.19
#